data_fcb600d70b9eb2b3d9adc4a56c973e99
#
_entry.id   fcb600d70b9eb2b3d9adc4a56c973e99
#
_cell.length_a   1.000
_cell.length_b   1.000
_cell.length_c   1.000
_cell.angle_alpha   90.00
_cell.angle_beta   90.00
_cell.angle_gamma   90.00
#
_symmetry.space_group_name_H-M   'P 1'
#
loop_
_entity.id
_entity.type
_entity.pdbx_description
1 polymer ?
#
loop_
_entity_poly.entity_id
_entity_poly.type
_entity_poly.pdbx_seq_one_letter_code
_entity_poly.pdbx_strand_id
1 'polypeptide(L)'
;MDNISNNIDDVRGQLNYEYSTDTTKRIIKVIGVGGGGGNAVSTMYKKEMIKGVSFLLCNTDEQALNNSPVPNKITLGPSITKGLGAGNKPEMAKEAAEESTTEVLNALTSDDTEMVFITAGMGGGTGTGAAPIVGKIARDAGKLTVGIATIPFKFEGRRKILRALEGVRRLQE
;
A
#
# COMPACT_ATOMS: atom_id res chain seq x y z
N MET A 1 55.02 -12.43 -6.92
CA MET A 1 53.64 -12.17 -7.33
C MET A 1 52.65 -12.99 -6.48
N ASP A 2 52.73 -12.88 -5.15
CA ASP A 2 51.84 -13.68 -4.27
C ASP A 2 51.57 -12.89 -2.99
N ASN A 3 50.73 -11.84 -3.06
CA ASN A 3 50.29 -11.15 -1.84
C ASN A 3 48.99 -10.35 -1.99
N ILE A 4 48.17 -10.62 -3.02
CA ILE A 4 46.90 -9.90 -3.21
C ILE A 4 45.68 -10.79 -2.91
N SER A 5 45.81 -12.13 -2.92
CA SER A 5 44.70 -13.07 -2.69
C SER A 5 44.28 -13.25 -1.23
N ASN A 6 45.16 -12.93 -0.27
CA ASN A 6 44.86 -13.17 1.15
C ASN A 6 44.06 -12.05 1.85
N ASN A 7 43.76 -10.95 1.16
CA ASN A 7 43.09 -9.80 1.78
C ASN A 7 41.56 -9.73 1.48
N ILE A 8 41.07 -10.61 0.59
CA ILE A 8 39.62 -10.62 0.25
C ILE A 8 38.83 -11.54 1.17
N ASP A 9 39.46 -12.62 1.67
CA ASP A 9 38.78 -13.56 2.57
C ASP A 9 38.72 -13.03 4.02
N ASP A 10 39.64 -12.15 4.42
CA ASP A 10 39.65 -11.53 5.74
C ASP A 10 38.58 -10.43 5.90
N VAL A 11 38.17 -9.79 4.80
CA VAL A 11 37.11 -8.78 4.79
C VAL A 11 35.70 -9.43 4.82
N ARG A 12 35.57 -10.67 4.32
CA ARG A 12 34.30 -11.43 4.41
C ARG A 12 34.00 -11.94 5.80
N GLY A 13 34.99 -12.11 6.65
CA GLY A 13 34.82 -12.62 8.03
C GLY A 13 34.33 -11.56 9.03
N GLN A 14 34.37 -10.27 8.71
CA GLN A 14 34.02 -9.18 9.64
C GLN A 14 32.65 -8.54 9.39
N LEU A 15 31.92 -8.96 8.36
CA LEU A 15 30.53 -8.58 8.16
C LEU A 15 29.58 -9.65 8.69
N ASN A 16 29.77 -10.04 9.95
CA ASN A 16 28.70 -10.68 10.71
C ASN A 16 27.66 -9.61 11.04
N TYR A 17 26.84 -9.26 10.08
CA TYR A 17 25.50 -8.75 10.39
C TYR A 17 24.77 -9.91 11.06
N GLU A 18 24.79 -9.94 12.37
CA GLU A 18 23.75 -10.65 13.11
C GLU A 18 22.44 -9.99 12.70
N TYR A 19 21.79 -10.55 11.69
CA TYR A 19 20.38 -10.33 11.45
C TYR A 19 19.70 -10.77 12.73
N SER A 20 19.39 -9.82 13.60
CA SER A 20 18.49 -10.05 14.71
C SER A 20 17.24 -10.66 14.13
N THR A 21 17.08 -11.96 14.31
CA THR A 21 15.88 -12.71 13.94
C THR A 21 14.75 -12.43 14.92
N ASP A 22 14.69 -11.24 15.47
CA ASP A 22 13.54 -10.78 16.23
C ASP A 22 12.42 -10.49 15.24
N THR A 23 11.75 -11.58 14.85
CA THR A 23 10.66 -11.64 13.88
C THR A 23 9.36 -10.98 14.39
N THR A 24 9.40 -10.32 15.55
CA THR A 24 8.21 -9.75 16.20
C THR A 24 7.94 -8.30 15.82
N LYS A 25 8.93 -7.51 15.39
CA LYS A 25 8.72 -6.11 14.98
C LYS A 25 8.52 -5.99 13.48
N ARG A 26 7.27 -5.83 13.08
CA ARG A 26 6.91 -5.50 11.70
C ARG A 26 6.82 -3.99 11.54
N ILE A 27 7.97 -3.36 11.27
CA ILE A 27 8.07 -1.90 11.11
C ILE A 27 7.61 -1.39 9.73
N ILE A 28 7.37 -2.28 8.79
CA ILE A 28 6.91 -1.96 7.42
C ILE A 28 5.51 -2.49 7.21
N LYS A 29 4.63 -1.64 6.71
CA LYS A 29 3.27 -2.01 6.31
C LYS A 29 3.05 -1.74 4.83
N VAL A 30 2.46 -2.69 4.12
CA VAL A 30 2.07 -2.55 2.71
C VAL A 30 0.55 -2.46 2.64
N ILE A 31 0.04 -1.36 2.11
CA ILE A 31 -1.39 -1.07 2.00
C ILE A 31 -1.81 -1.14 0.54
N GLY A 32 -2.74 -2.03 0.21
CA GLY A 32 -3.39 -2.09 -1.08
C GLY A 32 -4.67 -1.28 -1.09
N VAL A 33 -4.75 -0.25 -1.94
CA VAL A 33 -5.94 0.61 -2.04
C VAL A 33 -6.69 0.36 -3.35
N GLY A 34 -7.96 -0.01 -3.22
CA GLY A 34 -8.86 -0.36 -4.33
C GLY A 34 -8.50 -1.70 -4.98
N GLY A 35 -9.17 -2.04 -6.07
CA GLY A 35 -9.02 -3.35 -6.71
C GLY A 35 -7.59 -3.64 -7.20
N GLY A 36 -6.94 -2.67 -7.88
CA GLY A 36 -5.58 -2.84 -8.39
C GLY A 36 -4.55 -3.04 -7.29
N GLY A 37 -4.57 -2.16 -6.27
CA GLY A 37 -3.69 -2.27 -5.10
C GLY A 37 -3.98 -3.53 -4.28
N GLY A 38 -5.25 -3.86 -4.09
CA GLY A 38 -5.68 -5.07 -3.40
C GLY A 38 -5.18 -6.36 -4.07
N ASN A 39 -5.22 -6.43 -5.41
CA ASN A 39 -4.69 -7.57 -6.17
C ASN A 39 -3.16 -7.71 -6.01
N ALA A 40 -2.44 -6.60 -6.06
CA ALA A 40 -0.98 -6.59 -5.87
C ALA A 40 -0.62 -7.14 -4.48
N VAL A 41 -1.21 -6.59 -3.42
CA VAL A 41 -0.96 -7.02 -2.03
C VAL A 41 -1.42 -8.46 -1.79
N SER A 42 -2.57 -8.87 -2.31
CA SER A 42 -3.04 -10.25 -2.21
C SER A 42 -2.06 -11.24 -2.87
N THR A 43 -1.45 -10.84 -3.97
CA THR A 43 -0.43 -11.66 -4.66
C THR A 43 0.85 -11.76 -3.83
N MET A 44 1.31 -10.65 -3.25
CA MET A 44 2.48 -10.63 -2.36
C MET A 44 2.25 -11.53 -1.14
N TYR A 45 1.07 -11.42 -0.53
CA TYR A 45 0.68 -12.22 0.63
C TYR A 45 0.64 -13.72 0.33
N LYS A 46 -0.02 -14.12 -0.77
CA LYS A 46 -0.11 -15.55 -1.18
C LYS A 46 1.23 -16.19 -1.48
N LYS A 47 2.16 -15.42 -2.03
CA LYS A 47 3.48 -15.93 -2.44
C LYS A 47 4.51 -15.87 -1.31
N GLU A 48 4.15 -15.36 -0.14
CA GLU A 48 5.07 -15.14 0.99
C GLU A 48 6.39 -14.48 0.55
N MET A 49 6.30 -13.56 -0.43
CA MET A 49 7.49 -12.99 -1.10
C MET A 49 8.35 -12.15 -0.17
N ILE A 50 7.75 -11.58 0.88
CA ILE A 50 8.43 -10.65 1.77
C ILE A 50 8.11 -11.01 3.22
N LYS A 51 9.16 -11.33 3.98
CA LYS A 51 9.06 -11.57 5.44
C LYS A 51 9.21 -10.25 6.20
N GLY A 52 8.64 -10.18 7.41
CA GLY A 52 8.81 -9.03 8.29
C GLY A 52 7.96 -7.80 7.91
N VAL A 53 7.00 -7.93 7.00
CA VAL A 53 6.03 -6.87 6.67
C VAL A 53 4.63 -7.24 7.13
N SER A 54 3.81 -6.23 7.44
CA SER A 54 2.37 -6.38 7.63
C SER A 54 1.62 -5.92 6.39
N PHE A 55 0.44 -6.50 6.16
CA PHE A 55 -0.39 -6.19 4.99
C PHE A 55 -1.76 -5.69 5.44
N LEU A 56 -2.26 -4.67 4.72
CA LEU A 56 -3.58 -4.09 4.92
C LEU A 56 -4.25 -3.86 3.57
N LEU A 57 -5.53 -4.13 3.47
CA LEU A 57 -6.35 -3.78 2.31
C LEU A 57 -7.37 -2.71 2.68
N CYS A 58 -7.47 -1.68 1.84
CA CYS A 58 -8.47 -0.64 1.91
C CYS A 58 -9.26 -0.61 0.60
N ASN A 59 -10.56 -0.84 0.66
CA ASN A 59 -11.41 -0.80 -0.53
C ASN A 59 -12.82 -0.32 -0.18
N THR A 60 -13.51 0.29 -1.14
CA THR A 60 -14.93 0.63 -1.08
C THR A 60 -15.85 -0.54 -1.46
N ASP A 61 -15.28 -1.62 -2.01
CA ASP A 61 -15.96 -2.85 -2.42
C ASP A 61 -15.67 -3.95 -1.38
N GLU A 62 -16.68 -4.26 -0.57
CA GLU A 62 -16.58 -5.25 0.50
C GLU A 62 -16.47 -6.68 -0.04
N GLN A 63 -17.10 -6.98 -1.17
CA GLN A 63 -17.01 -8.30 -1.78
C GLN A 63 -15.57 -8.58 -2.26
N ALA A 64 -14.93 -7.57 -2.86
CA ALA A 64 -13.54 -7.68 -3.27
C ALA A 64 -12.59 -7.87 -2.07
N LEU A 65 -12.86 -7.21 -0.94
CA LEU A 65 -12.12 -7.43 0.31
C LEU A 65 -12.30 -8.84 0.84
N ASN A 66 -13.55 -9.32 0.90
CA ASN A 66 -13.86 -10.64 1.46
C ASN A 66 -13.23 -11.79 0.66
N ASN A 67 -13.07 -11.62 -0.65
CA ASN A 67 -12.42 -12.60 -1.52
C ASN A 67 -10.88 -12.61 -1.40
N SER A 68 -10.28 -11.65 -0.71
CA SER A 68 -8.82 -11.62 -0.51
C SER A 68 -8.37 -12.50 0.66
N PRO A 69 -7.20 -13.15 0.57
CA PRO A 69 -6.63 -13.93 1.67
C PRO A 69 -5.97 -13.07 2.74
N VAL A 70 -5.74 -11.78 2.49
CA VAL A 70 -5.12 -10.86 3.46
C VAL A 70 -6.06 -10.68 4.66
N PRO A 71 -5.59 -10.89 5.90
CA PRO A 71 -6.48 -10.86 7.06
C PRO A 71 -6.93 -9.45 7.44
N ASN A 72 -6.05 -8.45 7.34
CA ASN A 72 -6.36 -7.08 7.73
C ASN A 72 -7.03 -6.33 6.59
N LYS A 73 -8.25 -5.86 6.80
CA LYS A 73 -9.11 -5.24 5.79
C LYS A 73 -9.87 -4.07 6.39
N ILE A 74 -10.01 -2.99 5.61
CA ILE A 74 -10.84 -1.84 5.94
C ILE A 74 -11.78 -1.58 4.77
N THR A 75 -13.09 -1.61 5.03
CA THR A 75 -14.09 -1.14 4.08
C THR A 75 -14.18 0.39 4.20
N LEU A 76 -13.80 1.10 3.14
CA LEU A 76 -13.81 2.55 3.11
C LEU A 76 -15.21 3.09 2.85
N GLY A 77 -15.65 4.01 3.70
CA GLY A 77 -16.92 4.72 3.57
C GLY A 77 -18.14 3.82 3.49
N PRO A 78 -18.39 2.97 4.49
CA PRO A 78 -19.52 2.04 4.45
C PRO A 78 -20.88 2.77 4.36
N SER A 79 -21.03 3.96 4.93
CA SER A 79 -22.26 4.74 4.81
C SER A 79 -22.43 5.38 3.41
N ILE A 80 -21.34 5.71 2.74
CA ILE A 80 -21.36 6.36 1.42
C ILE A 80 -21.52 5.32 0.31
N THR A 81 -20.73 4.23 0.36
CA THR A 81 -20.65 3.26 -0.73
C THR A 81 -21.51 2.01 -0.51
N LYS A 82 -21.95 1.79 0.72
CA LYS A 82 -22.68 0.58 1.15
C LYS A 82 -21.95 -0.73 0.80
N GLY A 83 -20.60 -0.67 0.72
CA GLY A 83 -19.78 -1.80 0.32
C GLY A 83 -19.85 -2.18 -1.17
N LEU A 84 -20.53 -1.39 -2.00
CA LEU A 84 -20.76 -1.68 -3.42
C LEU A 84 -19.71 -1.07 -4.35
N GLY A 85 -18.66 -0.47 -3.77
CA GLY A 85 -17.63 0.22 -4.50
C GLY A 85 -17.97 1.68 -4.86
N ALA A 86 -16.98 2.42 -5.36
CA ALA A 86 -17.11 3.84 -5.70
C ALA A 86 -17.70 4.10 -7.10
N GLY A 87 -18.17 3.08 -7.83
CA GLY A 87 -18.78 3.26 -9.14
C GLY A 87 -17.92 4.02 -10.17
N ASN A 88 -16.61 3.82 -10.14
CA ASN A 88 -15.64 4.54 -11.00
C ASN A 88 -15.62 6.07 -10.80
N LYS A 89 -16.03 6.56 -9.62
CA LYS A 89 -16.07 7.98 -9.25
C LYS A 89 -15.00 8.26 -8.17
N PRO A 90 -13.88 8.94 -8.51
CA PRO A 90 -12.81 9.23 -7.55
C PRO A 90 -13.27 10.09 -6.37
N GLU A 91 -14.16 11.06 -6.60
CA GLU A 91 -14.63 11.95 -5.52
C GLU A 91 -15.44 11.16 -4.47
N MET A 92 -16.28 10.21 -4.88
CA MET A 92 -16.98 9.31 -3.94
C MET A 92 -15.99 8.47 -3.14
N ALA A 93 -14.92 7.99 -3.78
CA ALA A 93 -13.88 7.21 -3.09
C ALA A 93 -13.05 8.07 -2.13
N LYS A 94 -12.82 9.33 -2.46
CA LYS A 94 -12.20 10.31 -1.57
C LYS A 94 -13.04 10.50 -0.32
N GLU A 95 -14.32 10.84 -0.46
CA GLU A 95 -15.26 11.02 0.64
C GLU A 95 -15.34 9.74 1.50
N ALA A 96 -15.37 8.56 0.87
CA ALA A 96 -15.36 7.28 1.55
C ALA A 96 -14.09 7.05 2.38
N ALA A 97 -12.92 7.45 1.88
CA ALA A 97 -11.69 7.36 2.64
C ALA A 97 -11.62 8.40 3.78
N GLU A 98 -12.17 9.59 3.57
CA GLU A 98 -12.30 10.62 4.61
C GLU A 98 -13.23 10.15 5.75
N GLU A 99 -14.35 9.48 5.44
CA GLU A 99 -15.23 8.87 6.45
C GLU A 99 -14.47 7.86 7.32
N SER A 100 -13.62 7.03 6.71
CA SER A 100 -12.88 5.96 7.39
C SER A 100 -11.50 6.38 7.91
N THR A 101 -11.24 7.70 8.09
CA THR A 101 -9.95 8.21 8.55
C THR A 101 -9.52 7.59 9.89
N THR A 102 -10.45 7.43 10.83
CA THR A 102 -10.16 6.87 12.16
C THR A 102 -9.74 5.41 12.11
N GLU A 103 -10.41 4.60 11.30
CA GLU A 103 -10.07 3.18 11.13
C GLU A 103 -8.70 3.01 10.48
N VAL A 104 -8.40 3.81 9.44
CA VAL A 104 -7.10 3.80 8.78
C VAL A 104 -6.01 4.25 9.73
N LEU A 105 -6.21 5.33 10.48
CA LEU A 105 -5.26 5.82 11.48
C LEU A 105 -4.99 4.76 12.56
N ASN A 106 -6.03 4.14 13.11
CA ASN A 106 -5.89 3.09 14.11
C ASN A 106 -5.08 1.91 13.56
N ALA A 107 -5.31 1.49 12.32
CA ALA A 107 -4.55 0.40 11.70
C ALA A 107 -3.07 0.75 11.46
N LEU A 108 -2.73 2.05 11.37
CA LEU A 108 -1.36 2.54 11.22
C LEU A 108 -0.63 2.74 12.54
N THR A 109 -1.36 2.89 13.63
CA THR A 109 -0.80 3.22 14.97
C THR A 109 -0.93 2.07 15.97
N SER A 110 -1.64 1.00 15.62
CA SER A 110 -1.86 -0.18 16.49
C SER A 110 -0.66 -1.10 16.64
N ASP A 111 0.37 -0.92 15.83
CA ASP A 111 1.60 -1.71 15.83
C ASP A 111 2.85 -0.82 15.66
N ASP A 112 4.04 -1.44 15.64
CA ASP A 112 5.32 -0.74 15.51
C ASP A 112 5.61 -0.23 14.07
N THR A 113 4.60 -0.01 13.24
CA THR A 113 4.78 0.48 11.86
C THR A 113 5.45 1.85 11.86
N GLU A 114 6.57 1.97 11.16
CA GLU A 114 7.30 3.23 10.94
C GLU A 114 7.28 3.65 9.47
N MET A 115 7.19 2.67 8.56
CA MET A 115 7.20 2.87 7.11
C MET A 115 5.99 2.22 6.45
N VAL A 116 5.37 2.96 5.53
CA VAL A 116 4.15 2.53 4.83
C VAL A 116 4.36 2.61 3.32
N PHE A 117 4.13 1.50 2.63
CA PHE A 117 4.00 1.46 1.18
C PHE A 117 2.52 1.43 0.81
N ILE A 118 2.08 2.39 0.00
CA ILE A 118 0.70 2.46 -0.50
C ILE A 118 0.71 2.10 -1.98
N THR A 119 0.06 1.01 -2.34
CA THR A 119 -0.07 0.61 -3.76
C THR A 119 -1.49 0.77 -4.24
N ALA A 120 -1.66 1.44 -5.41
CA ALA A 120 -2.95 1.69 -6.01
C ALA A 120 -2.91 1.67 -7.54
N GLY A 121 -3.96 1.15 -8.15
CA GLY A 121 -4.21 1.31 -9.58
C GLY A 121 -4.97 2.61 -9.84
N MET A 122 -4.35 3.53 -10.58
CA MET A 122 -4.96 4.82 -10.93
C MET A 122 -5.85 4.72 -12.18
N GLY A 123 -6.80 5.65 -12.31
CA GLY A 123 -7.73 5.73 -13.43
C GLY A 123 -9.13 5.18 -13.16
N GLY A 124 -9.29 4.39 -12.10
CA GLY A 124 -10.59 3.95 -11.57
C GLY A 124 -11.15 4.92 -10.51
N GLY A 125 -12.10 4.45 -9.72
CA GLY A 125 -12.67 5.20 -8.59
C GLY A 125 -11.79 5.12 -7.35
N THR A 126 -11.77 3.94 -6.70
CA THR A 126 -11.20 3.77 -5.37
C THR A 126 -9.71 4.08 -5.30
N GLY A 127 -8.88 3.46 -6.17
CA GLY A 127 -7.43 3.72 -6.14
C GLY A 127 -7.09 5.19 -6.38
N THR A 128 -7.78 5.85 -7.34
CA THR A 128 -7.53 7.24 -7.71
C THR A 128 -7.94 8.22 -6.60
N GLY A 129 -9.10 7.99 -5.98
CA GLY A 129 -9.66 8.91 -4.99
C GLY A 129 -9.19 8.64 -3.56
N ALA A 130 -9.12 7.38 -3.15
CA ALA A 130 -8.82 7.01 -1.77
C ALA A 130 -7.31 6.93 -1.46
N ALA A 131 -6.45 6.52 -2.41
CA ALA A 131 -5.03 6.37 -2.11
C ALA A 131 -4.34 7.67 -1.65
N PRO A 132 -4.63 8.86 -2.23
CA PRO A 132 -4.09 10.12 -1.71
C PRO A 132 -4.51 10.39 -0.26
N ILE A 133 -5.75 10.08 0.12
CA ILE A 133 -6.24 10.27 1.48
C ILE A 133 -5.55 9.32 2.45
N VAL A 134 -5.44 8.04 2.10
CA VAL A 134 -4.69 7.06 2.91
C VAL A 134 -3.22 7.48 3.06
N GLY A 135 -2.61 8.01 2.00
CA GLY A 135 -1.25 8.55 2.02
C GLY A 135 -1.10 9.73 2.97
N LYS A 136 -2.04 10.65 2.92
CA LYS A 136 -2.08 11.80 3.82
C LYS A 136 -2.21 11.35 5.27
N ILE A 137 -3.12 10.43 5.58
CA ILE A 137 -3.29 9.90 6.94
C ILE A 137 -2.00 9.28 7.46
N ALA A 138 -1.29 8.48 6.63
CA ALA A 138 -0.03 7.85 7.01
C ALA A 138 1.07 8.88 7.28
N ARG A 139 1.21 9.89 6.41
CA ARG A 139 2.16 10.99 6.59
C ARG A 139 1.85 11.82 7.84
N ASP A 140 0.58 12.18 8.03
CA ASP A 140 0.15 12.99 9.17
C ASP A 140 0.32 12.23 10.51
N ALA A 141 0.30 10.88 10.46
CA ALA A 141 0.65 9.99 11.56
C ALA A 141 2.18 9.84 11.78
N GLY A 142 3.01 10.61 11.07
CA GLY A 142 4.48 10.60 11.18
C GLY A 142 5.16 9.38 10.56
N LYS A 143 4.47 8.62 9.69
CA LYS A 143 5.05 7.45 9.03
C LYS A 143 5.81 7.84 7.77
N LEU A 144 6.96 7.20 7.51
CA LEU A 144 7.63 7.32 6.21
C LEU A 144 6.73 6.68 5.14
N THR A 145 6.20 7.49 4.24
CA THR A 145 5.16 7.05 3.30
C THR A 145 5.68 7.03 1.87
N VAL A 146 5.54 5.88 1.20
CA VAL A 146 5.92 5.67 -0.20
C VAL A 146 4.70 5.26 -1.01
N GLY A 147 4.34 6.04 -2.04
CA GLY A 147 3.26 5.72 -2.98
C GLY A 147 3.76 4.95 -4.19
N ILE A 148 3.08 3.86 -4.54
CA ILE A 148 3.33 3.06 -5.74
C ILE A 148 2.04 3.07 -6.57
N ALA A 149 2.05 3.77 -7.70
CA ALA A 149 0.89 3.92 -8.56
C ALA A 149 1.10 3.26 -9.93
N THR A 150 0.12 2.47 -10.37
CA THR A 150 0.05 2.03 -11.77
C THR A 150 -0.89 2.95 -12.55
N ILE A 151 -0.50 3.30 -13.77
CA ILE A 151 -1.32 4.10 -14.69
C ILE A 151 -1.86 3.21 -15.81
N PRO A 152 -3.06 3.54 -16.36
CA PRO A 152 -3.65 2.79 -17.46
C PRO A 152 -2.81 2.84 -18.75
N PHE A 153 -2.91 1.81 -19.55
CA PHE A 153 -2.32 1.80 -20.89
C PHE A 153 -3.06 2.75 -21.85
N LYS A 154 -2.40 3.15 -22.92
CA LYS A 154 -2.98 4.06 -23.93
C LYS A 154 -4.29 3.55 -24.52
N PHE A 155 -4.43 2.24 -24.73
CA PHE A 155 -5.65 1.62 -25.30
C PHE A 155 -6.84 1.62 -24.32
N GLU A 156 -6.64 1.91 -23.03
CA GLU A 156 -7.74 2.01 -22.04
C GLU A 156 -8.52 3.32 -22.13
N GLY A 157 -8.07 4.25 -22.96
CA GLY A 157 -8.76 5.47 -23.29
C GLY A 157 -8.27 6.71 -22.51
N ARG A 158 -8.30 7.84 -23.21
CA ARG A 158 -7.76 9.13 -22.74
C ARG A 158 -8.36 9.59 -21.40
N ARG A 159 -9.67 9.40 -21.21
CA ARG A 159 -10.36 9.83 -19.96
C ARG A 159 -9.79 9.11 -18.73
N LYS A 160 -9.48 7.83 -18.86
CA LYS A 160 -8.92 7.02 -17.77
C LYS A 160 -7.49 7.46 -17.44
N ILE A 161 -6.70 7.76 -18.47
CA ILE A 161 -5.32 8.26 -18.31
C ILE A 161 -5.31 9.63 -17.61
N LEU A 162 -6.13 10.59 -18.06
CA LEU A 162 -6.20 11.92 -17.43
C LEU A 162 -6.61 11.84 -15.96
N ARG A 163 -7.58 10.98 -15.64
CA ARG A 163 -7.98 10.72 -14.25
C ARG A 163 -6.84 10.10 -13.44
N ALA A 164 -6.08 9.18 -14.04
CA ALA A 164 -4.93 8.57 -13.38
C ALA A 164 -3.83 9.59 -13.06
N LEU A 165 -3.50 10.47 -14.01
CA LEU A 165 -2.51 11.53 -13.80
C LEU A 165 -2.92 12.50 -12.70
N GLU A 166 -4.20 12.85 -12.62
CA GLU A 166 -4.72 13.67 -11.52
C GLU A 166 -4.60 12.95 -10.17
N GLY A 167 -4.91 11.64 -10.12
CA GLY A 167 -4.73 10.83 -8.91
C GLY A 167 -3.28 10.73 -8.46
N VAL A 168 -2.34 10.55 -9.40
CA VAL A 168 -0.90 10.54 -9.11
C VAL A 168 -0.45 11.88 -8.54
N ARG A 169 -0.89 13.00 -9.13
CA ARG A 169 -0.56 14.35 -8.64
C ARG A 169 -1.02 14.54 -7.19
N ARG A 170 -2.27 14.17 -6.88
CA ARG A 170 -2.79 14.24 -5.50
C ARG A 170 -2.06 13.31 -4.53
N LEU A 171 -1.54 12.19 -5.00
CA LEU A 171 -0.75 11.27 -4.16
C LEU A 171 0.65 11.81 -3.86
N GLN A 172 1.16 12.74 -4.67
CA GLN A 172 2.48 13.38 -4.46
C GLN A 172 2.42 14.54 -3.46
N GLU A 173 1.26 15.13 -3.21
CA GLU A 173 1.01 16.18 -2.21
C GLU A 173 1.12 15.67 -0.77
#